data_9684922d757735853db82e54b6afba48
#
_entry.id   9684922d757735853db82e54b6afba48
#
_cell.length_a   1.000
_cell.length_b   1.000
_cell.length_c   1.000
_cell.angle_alpha   90.00
_cell.angle_beta   90.00
_cell.angle_gamma   90.00
#
_symmetry.space_group_name_H-M   'P 1'
#
loop_
_entity.id
_entity.type
_entity.pdbx_description
1 polymer ?
#
loop_
_entity_poly.entity_id
_entity_poly.type
_entity_poly.pdbx_seq_one_letter_code
_entity_poly.pdbx_strand_id
1 'polypeptide(L)'
;SIRWLETFLLNYKGAVLIVSHDRYFLDRVVSKVVEIFQHKGYVYQGNYSDYAKKKAAIRAAMIKQYYNQQREIKHQEEVIAKLKSFNREKSIKRAESREKMLDKIERIEKPVEDNTDIRIVLEPNVVSGNDVLKVEGLAKAFPPLQLFQGIDFEVKRGERVALIGNNGTGKTTILKIINELLSPDAGTVTLGSNVHIGYYDQEHQQLHMEKTIFDEIADDYPNLNNTKVRNVLAAFLFTDDDVYKRIEDLSGGERGRVALAKLMLSDANFLILDEPTNHLDITSKEILEEALKSYTGTVLFVSHDRYFINQTATRILELTGETVVNYIGNYDYYLEKHDQMMSLYVKKPEEKTASDETPVRET
;
A
#
# COMPACT_ATOMS: atom_id res chain seq x y z
N SER A 1 -2.65 -20.23 -14.49
CA SER A 1 -3.30 -18.98 -14.08
C SER A 1 -3.76 -19.12 -12.62
N ILE A 2 -3.58 -18.09 -11.82
CA ILE A 2 -3.91 -18.09 -10.38
C ILE A 2 -5.42 -18.36 -10.19
N ARG A 3 -6.28 -17.83 -11.03
CA ARG A 3 -7.73 -18.10 -11.01
C ARG A 3 -8.07 -19.61 -11.11
N TRP A 4 -7.35 -20.35 -11.92
CA TRP A 4 -7.52 -21.80 -12.01
C TRP A 4 -7.16 -22.47 -10.67
N LEU A 5 -6.05 -22.07 -10.05
CA LEU A 5 -5.62 -22.60 -8.75
C LEU A 5 -6.65 -22.27 -7.66
N GLU A 6 -7.17 -21.04 -7.61
CA GLU A 6 -8.25 -20.65 -6.70
C GLU A 6 -9.46 -21.57 -6.85
N THR A 7 -9.96 -21.75 -8.06
CA THR A 7 -11.10 -22.61 -8.35
C THR A 7 -10.84 -24.08 -7.99
N PHE A 8 -9.63 -24.58 -8.28
CA PHE A 8 -9.23 -25.94 -7.92
C PHE A 8 -9.23 -26.15 -6.42
N LEU A 9 -8.61 -25.23 -5.65
CA LEU A 9 -8.51 -25.35 -4.20
C LEU A 9 -9.87 -25.20 -3.49
N LEU A 10 -10.74 -24.33 -3.97
CA LEU A 10 -12.10 -24.19 -3.44
C LEU A 10 -12.93 -25.48 -3.57
N ASN A 11 -12.68 -26.29 -4.60
CA ASN A 11 -13.36 -27.56 -4.85
C ASN A 11 -12.61 -28.77 -4.29
N TYR A 12 -11.41 -28.57 -3.74
CA TYR A 12 -10.60 -29.66 -3.22
C TYR A 12 -11.16 -30.17 -1.87
N LYS A 13 -11.40 -31.50 -1.79
CA LYS A 13 -12.03 -32.12 -0.61
C LYS A 13 -11.07 -32.47 0.52
N GLY A 14 -9.78 -32.38 0.30
CA GLY A 14 -8.76 -32.65 1.31
C GLY A 14 -8.38 -31.42 2.13
N ALA A 15 -7.55 -31.63 3.15
CA ALA A 15 -6.95 -30.52 3.90
C ALA A 15 -5.82 -29.88 3.08
N VAL A 16 -5.73 -28.57 3.09
CA VAL A 16 -4.69 -27.80 2.41
C VAL A 16 -4.04 -26.83 3.39
N LEU A 17 -2.73 -26.83 3.44
CA LEU A 17 -1.92 -25.84 4.18
C LEU A 17 -1.23 -24.95 3.17
N ILE A 18 -1.43 -23.63 3.30
CA ILE A 18 -0.94 -22.62 2.36
C ILE A 18 -0.05 -21.64 3.12
N VAL A 19 1.12 -21.34 2.54
CA VAL A 19 1.96 -20.20 2.93
C VAL A 19 2.02 -19.27 1.72
N SER A 20 1.54 -18.04 1.87
CA SER A 20 1.48 -17.08 0.78
C SER A 20 1.51 -15.65 1.30
N HIS A 21 2.08 -14.74 0.50
CA HIS A 21 1.99 -13.29 0.70
C HIS A 21 0.92 -12.63 -0.19
N ASP A 22 0.23 -13.41 -1.03
CA ASP A 22 -0.92 -12.92 -1.80
C ASP A 22 -2.18 -12.93 -0.93
N ARG A 23 -2.45 -11.79 -0.30
CA ARG A 23 -3.59 -11.59 0.60
C ARG A 23 -4.94 -11.78 -0.09
N TYR A 24 -5.04 -11.41 -1.38
CA TYR A 24 -6.27 -11.60 -2.16
C TYR A 24 -6.56 -13.08 -2.41
N PHE A 25 -5.51 -13.85 -2.73
CA PHE A 25 -5.61 -15.30 -2.85
C PHE A 25 -6.02 -15.94 -1.52
N LEU A 26 -5.37 -15.56 -0.41
CA LEU A 26 -5.73 -16.05 0.92
C LEU A 26 -7.17 -15.69 1.27
N ASP A 27 -7.62 -14.49 0.94
CA ASP A 27 -8.98 -14.03 1.26
C ASP A 27 -10.07 -14.88 0.58
N ARG A 28 -9.78 -15.37 -0.63
CA ARG A 28 -10.72 -16.20 -1.41
C ARG A 28 -10.68 -17.68 -1.07
N VAL A 29 -9.54 -18.21 -0.67
CA VAL A 29 -9.33 -19.67 -0.61
C VAL A 29 -9.33 -20.20 0.81
N VAL A 30 -8.84 -19.43 1.80
CA VAL A 30 -8.69 -19.94 3.16
C VAL A 30 -9.94 -19.72 4.01
N SER A 31 -10.21 -20.69 4.88
CA SER A 31 -11.27 -20.62 5.90
C SER A 31 -10.73 -20.46 7.31
N LYS A 32 -9.42 -20.51 7.47
CA LYS A 32 -8.72 -20.39 8.76
C LYS A 32 -7.31 -19.85 8.52
N VAL A 33 -6.88 -18.89 9.36
CA VAL A 33 -5.53 -18.33 9.34
C VAL A 33 -4.80 -18.73 10.62
N VAL A 34 -3.55 -19.17 10.48
CA VAL A 34 -2.63 -19.44 11.60
C VAL A 34 -1.50 -18.44 11.52
N GLU A 35 -1.42 -17.57 12.52
CA GLU A 35 -0.32 -16.62 12.68
C GLU A 35 0.71 -17.18 13.67
N ILE A 36 1.98 -17.13 13.30
CA ILE A 36 3.09 -17.43 14.20
C ILE A 36 3.74 -16.11 14.59
N PHE A 37 3.60 -15.75 15.85
CA PHE A 37 4.16 -14.51 16.39
C PHE A 37 4.80 -14.76 17.76
N GLN A 38 6.01 -14.29 17.99
CA GLN A 38 6.77 -14.47 19.24
C GLN A 38 6.79 -15.93 19.73
N HIS A 39 7.11 -16.87 18.86
CA HIS A 39 7.16 -18.34 19.12
C HIS A 39 5.81 -18.96 19.55
N LYS A 40 4.69 -18.26 19.36
CA LYS A 40 3.34 -18.76 19.66
C LYS A 40 2.50 -18.80 18.38
N GLY A 41 1.62 -19.81 18.28
CA GLY A 41 0.65 -19.93 17.19
C GLY A 41 -0.72 -19.39 17.61
N TYR A 42 -1.27 -18.48 16.84
CA TYR A 42 -2.61 -17.92 17.02
C TYR A 42 -3.50 -18.37 15.87
N VAL A 43 -4.68 -18.88 16.19
CA VAL A 43 -5.60 -19.42 15.20
C VAL A 43 -6.83 -18.53 15.09
N TYR A 44 -7.12 -18.06 13.87
CA TYR A 44 -8.26 -17.23 13.55
C TYR A 44 -9.18 -17.95 12.57
N GLN A 45 -10.45 -18.04 12.88
CA GLN A 45 -11.47 -18.56 11.96
C GLN A 45 -11.87 -17.48 10.98
N GLY A 46 -12.03 -17.84 9.72
CA GLY A 46 -12.37 -16.94 8.62
C GLY A 46 -11.24 -16.78 7.61
N ASN A 47 -11.47 -15.93 6.63
CA ASN A 47 -10.49 -15.58 5.60
C ASN A 47 -9.46 -14.54 6.08
N TYR A 48 -8.60 -14.04 5.16
CA TYR A 48 -7.58 -13.08 5.53
C TYR A 48 -8.17 -11.75 6.04
N SER A 49 -9.23 -11.24 5.42
CA SER A 49 -9.91 -10.00 5.85
C SER A 49 -10.54 -10.15 7.24
N ASP A 50 -11.10 -11.30 7.55
CA ASP A 50 -11.63 -11.60 8.90
C ASP A 50 -10.51 -11.67 9.94
N TYR A 51 -9.38 -12.29 9.58
CA TYR A 51 -8.18 -12.32 10.42
C TYR A 51 -7.68 -10.90 10.71
N ALA A 52 -7.51 -10.04 9.70
CA ALA A 52 -7.03 -8.68 9.85
C ALA A 52 -7.93 -7.87 10.80
N LYS A 53 -9.26 -7.94 10.62
CA LYS A 53 -10.24 -7.29 11.52
C LYS A 53 -10.15 -7.78 12.95
N LYS A 54 -10.08 -9.11 13.15
CA LYS A 54 -9.99 -9.72 14.48
C LYS A 54 -8.67 -9.35 15.16
N LYS A 55 -7.57 -9.40 14.45
CA LYS A 55 -6.25 -8.99 14.97
C LYS A 55 -6.25 -7.52 15.40
N ALA A 56 -6.77 -6.63 14.56
CA ALA A 56 -6.90 -5.20 14.91
C ALA A 56 -7.77 -4.97 16.15
N ALA A 57 -8.90 -5.67 16.29
CA ALA A 57 -9.78 -5.58 17.45
C ALA A 57 -9.11 -6.09 18.74
N ILE A 58 -8.42 -7.23 18.67
CA ILE A 58 -7.67 -7.80 19.82
C ILE A 58 -6.56 -6.83 20.24
N ARG A 59 -5.84 -6.28 19.29
CA ARG A 59 -4.78 -5.30 19.54
C ARG A 59 -5.32 -4.04 20.21
N ALA A 60 -6.38 -3.46 19.67
CA ALA A 60 -7.02 -2.28 20.27
C ALA A 60 -7.48 -2.56 21.72
N ALA A 61 -8.00 -3.76 21.98
CA ALA A 61 -8.36 -4.17 23.33
C ALA A 61 -7.13 -4.27 24.26
N MET A 62 -6.02 -4.86 23.80
CA MET A 62 -4.77 -4.96 24.57
C MET A 62 -4.18 -3.58 24.89
N ILE A 63 -4.14 -2.67 23.91
CA ILE A 63 -3.68 -1.29 24.09
C ILE A 63 -4.56 -0.59 25.14
N LYS A 64 -5.88 -0.71 25.03
CA LYS A 64 -6.81 -0.13 26.00
C LYS A 64 -6.61 -0.69 27.40
N GLN A 65 -6.40 -2.00 27.54
CA GLN A 65 -6.12 -2.62 28.84
C GLN A 65 -4.80 -2.10 29.45
N TYR A 66 -3.75 -2.00 28.63
CA TYR A 66 -2.47 -1.45 29.08
C TYR A 66 -2.62 -0.01 29.61
N TYR A 67 -3.23 0.89 28.84
CA TYR A 67 -3.40 2.29 29.30
C TYR A 67 -4.33 2.39 30.52
N ASN A 68 -5.36 1.57 30.62
CA ASN A 68 -6.20 1.53 31.81
C ASN A 68 -5.41 1.08 33.03
N GLN A 69 -4.58 0.04 32.91
CA GLN A 69 -3.72 -0.42 34.00
C GLN A 69 -2.68 0.64 34.38
N GLN A 70 -2.03 1.31 33.42
CA GLN A 70 -1.07 2.39 33.70
C GLN A 70 -1.72 3.55 34.44
N ARG A 71 -2.95 3.92 34.05
CA ARG A 71 -3.71 4.96 34.74
C ARG A 71 -4.04 4.58 36.17
N GLU A 72 -4.44 3.34 36.40
CA GLU A 72 -4.73 2.83 37.74
C GLU A 72 -3.46 2.77 38.61
N ILE A 73 -2.35 2.27 38.07
CA ILE A 73 -1.06 2.25 38.76
C ILE A 73 -0.66 3.68 39.21
N LYS A 74 -0.69 4.62 38.26
CA LYS A 74 -0.37 6.02 38.54
C LYS A 74 -1.26 6.61 39.62
N HIS A 75 -2.58 6.37 39.55
CA HIS A 75 -3.52 6.81 40.57
C HIS A 75 -3.20 6.22 41.94
N GLN A 76 -2.89 4.94 42.04
CA GLN A 76 -2.50 4.29 43.28
C GLN A 76 -1.19 4.86 43.86
N GLU A 77 -0.20 5.14 43.01
CA GLU A 77 1.07 5.79 43.40
C GLU A 77 0.83 7.19 43.95
N GLU A 78 -0.04 7.98 43.34
CA GLU A 78 -0.45 9.32 43.84
C GLU A 78 -1.14 9.24 45.21
N VAL A 79 -2.05 8.26 45.39
CA VAL A 79 -2.72 8.04 46.69
C VAL A 79 -1.73 7.58 47.74
N ILE A 80 -0.78 6.70 47.42
CA ILE A 80 0.27 6.27 48.35
C ILE A 80 1.14 7.44 48.76
N ALA A 81 1.59 8.27 47.81
CA ALA A 81 2.38 9.46 48.08
C ALA A 81 1.64 10.43 49.01
N LYS A 82 0.36 10.64 48.77
CA LYS A 82 -0.50 11.50 49.64
C LYS A 82 -0.69 10.94 51.03
N LEU A 83 -0.85 9.61 51.18
CA LEU A 83 -0.98 8.98 52.50
C LEU A 83 0.35 9.06 53.27
N LYS A 84 1.48 8.92 52.63
CA LYS A 84 2.81 9.09 53.25
C LYS A 84 3.07 10.53 53.69
N SER A 85 2.60 11.53 52.93
CA SER A 85 2.79 12.96 53.28
C SER A 85 2.09 13.38 54.58
N PHE A 86 1.02 12.70 55.01
CA PHE A 86 0.34 12.96 56.28
C PHE A 86 1.14 12.57 57.52
N ASN A 87 2.22 11.82 57.40
CA ASN A 87 3.17 11.38 58.45
C ASN A 87 2.49 10.85 59.75
N ARG A 88 1.31 10.21 59.63
CA ARG A 88 0.59 9.59 60.74
C ARG A 88 0.70 8.10 60.64
N GLU A 89 0.99 7.39 61.74
CA GLU A 89 1.19 5.96 61.78
C GLU A 89 0.11 5.13 61.04
N LYS A 90 -1.17 5.51 61.26
CA LYS A 90 -2.32 4.88 60.56
C LYS A 90 -2.33 5.13 59.07
N SER A 91 -1.86 6.29 58.60
CA SER A 91 -1.76 6.62 57.17
C SER A 91 -0.60 5.88 56.53
N ILE A 92 0.53 5.72 57.21
CA ILE A 92 1.69 4.99 56.77
C ILE A 92 1.33 3.49 56.60
N LYS A 93 0.68 2.87 57.58
CA LYS A 93 0.22 1.45 57.47
C LYS A 93 -0.73 1.24 56.28
N ARG A 94 -1.59 2.22 55.97
CA ARG A 94 -2.45 2.17 54.78
C ARG A 94 -1.69 2.32 53.48
N ALA A 95 -0.65 3.16 53.45
CA ALA A 95 0.23 3.31 52.30
C ALA A 95 0.98 2.00 52.02
N GLU A 96 1.61 1.39 53.05
CA GLU A 96 2.32 0.12 52.95
C GLU A 96 1.42 -1.04 52.45
N SER A 97 0.16 -1.09 52.93
CA SER A 97 -0.81 -2.07 52.44
C SER A 97 -1.11 -1.91 50.96
N ARG A 98 -1.26 -0.66 50.48
CA ARG A 98 -1.48 -0.38 49.04
C ARG A 98 -0.24 -0.65 48.20
N GLU A 99 0.95 -0.36 48.69
CA GLU A 99 2.21 -0.73 48.02
C GLU A 99 2.29 -2.23 47.79
N LYS A 100 2.03 -3.00 48.86
CA LYS A 100 1.99 -4.48 48.75
C LYS A 100 0.94 -4.99 47.77
N MET A 101 -0.17 -4.29 47.58
CA MET A 101 -1.16 -4.62 46.56
C MET A 101 -0.66 -4.24 45.17
N LEU A 102 -0.01 -3.09 45.03
CA LEU A 102 0.55 -2.60 43.77
C LEU A 102 1.68 -3.55 43.26
N ASP A 103 2.55 -4.02 44.18
CA ASP A 103 3.63 -4.95 43.87
C ASP A 103 3.14 -6.33 43.40
N LYS A 104 1.91 -6.71 43.78
CA LYS A 104 1.28 -7.97 43.35
C LYS A 104 0.59 -7.87 42.00
N ILE A 105 0.43 -6.67 41.43
CA ILE A 105 -0.18 -6.50 40.12
C ILE A 105 0.78 -7.00 39.07
N GLU A 106 0.36 -8.02 38.32
CA GLU A 106 1.06 -8.45 37.12
C GLU A 106 0.99 -7.33 36.07
N ARG A 107 2.14 -6.70 35.83
CA ARG A 107 2.19 -5.57 34.88
C ARG A 107 2.07 -6.11 33.46
N ILE A 108 1.09 -5.57 32.75
CA ILE A 108 0.94 -5.85 31.31
C ILE A 108 2.14 -5.21 30.62
N GLU A 109 2.89 -6.03 29.87
CA GLU A 109 3.95 -5.50 29.01
C GLU A 109 3.33 -4.55 27.98
N LYS A 110 4.05 -3.46 27.70
CA LYS A 110 3.60 -2.51 26.67
C LYS A 110 3.43 -3.30 25.37
N PRO A 111 2.20 -3.36 24.82
CA PRO A 111 2.01 -3.98 23.50
C PRO A 111 2.99 -3.36 22.53
N VAL A 112 3.65 -4.17 21.69
CA VAL A 112 4.49 -3.64 20.62
C VAL A 112 3.61 -2.69 19.81
N GLU A 113 3.86 -1.42 19.96
CA GLU A 113 3.25 -0.40 19.12
C GLU A 113 3.89 -0.55 17.74
N ASP A 114 3.26 -1.36 16.86
CA ASP A 114 3.42 -1.01 15.46
C ASP A 114 2.77 0.36 15.35
N ASN A 115 3.52 1.37 15.01
CA ASN A 115 3.08 2.77 15.01
C ASN A 115 2.00 3.08 13.95
N THR A 116 1.09 2.13 13.70
CA THR A 116 -0.06 2.29 12.78
C THR A 116 -1.10 3.31 13.29
N ASP A 117 -1.02 3.73 14.57
CA ASP A 117 -1.91 4.78 15.12
C ASP A 117 -1.39 6.21 14.88
N ILE A 118 -0.19 6.39 14.33
CA ILE A 118 0.25 7.70 13.86
C ILE A 118 -0.45 7.95 12.52
N ARG A 119 -1.65 8.47 12.57
CA ARG A 119 -2.33 9.04 11.39
C ARG A 119 -1.55 10.27 10.94
N ILE A 120 -0.55 10.06 10.11
CA ILE A 120 0.09 11.16 9.41
C ILE A 120 -0.83 11.51 8.27
N VAL A 121 -1.47 12.67 8.36
CA VAL A 121 -2.14 13.26 7.21
C VAL A 121 -1.03 13.79 6.31
N LEU A 122 -0.80 13.10 5.21
CA LEU A 122 0.18 13.46 4.20
C LEU A 122 -0.51 14.42 3.22
N GLU A 123 -0.37 15.70 3.49
CA GLU A 123 -0.92 16.76 2.64
C GLU A 123 0.19 17.34 1.77
N PRO A 124 0.00 17.41 0.44
CA PRO A 124 0.91 18.15 -0.42
C PRO A 124 0.93 19.63 -0.03
N ASN A 125 2.12 20.24 -0.03
CA ASN A 125 2.26 21.67 0.27
C ASN A 125 1.58 22.57 -0.77
N VAL A 126 1.45 22.09 -2.01
CA VAL A 126 0.84 22.81 -3.12
C VAL A 126 -0.35 22.01 -3.65
N VAL A 127 -1.48 22.66 -3.83
CA VAL A 127 -2.68 22.05 -4.42
C VAL A 127 -2.63 22.18 -5.94
N SER A 128 -2.71 21.07 -6.67
CA SER A 128 -2.79 21.07 -8.14
C SER A 128 -4.13 21.61 -8.66
N GLY A 129 -4.17 21.94 -9.94
CA GLY A 129 -5.44 22.14 -10.67
C GLY A 129 -6.31 20.89 -10.62
N ASN A 130 -7.54 20.99 -11.10
CA ASN A 130 -8.47 19.84 -11.13
C ASN A 130 -8.04 18.78 -12.16
N ASP A 131 -7.53 19.22 -13.30
CA ASP A 131 -6.93 18.35 -14.32
C ASP A 131 -5.46 18.17 -13.97
N VAL A 132 -5.07 16.95 -13.65
CA VAL A 132 -3.70 16.65 -13.21
C VAL A 132 -2.88 16.10 -14.36
N LEU A 133 -3.45 15.19 -15.14
CA LEU A 133 -2.79 14.57 -16.27
C LEU A 133 -3.78 14.37 -17.41
N LYS A 134 -3.35 14.70 -18.63
CA LYS A 134 -4.06 14.38 -19.88
C LYS A 134 -3.12 13.71 -20.85
N VAL A 135 -3.49 12.56 -21.35
CA VAL A 135 -2.76 11.77 -22.36
C VAL A 135 -3.64 11.66 -23.59
N GLU A 136 -3.14 12.05 -24.76
CA GLU A 136 -3.88 12.08 -26.02
C GLU A 136 -3.06 11.40 -27.14
N GLY A 137 -3.66 10.39 -27.76
CA GLY A 137 -3.13 9.68 -28.91
C GLY A 137 -1.77 9.03 -28.68
N LEU A 138 -1.46 8.66 -27.42
CA LEU A 138 -0.14 8.16 -27.06
C LEU A 138 0.19 6.83 -27.76
N ALA A 139 1.38 6.76 -28.39
CA ALA A 139 1.88 5.57 -29.06
C ALA A 139 3.35 5.30 -28.72
N LYS A 140 3.71 4.02 -28.59
CA LYS A 140 5.09 3.56 -28.40
C LYS A 140 5.30 2.17 -28.97
N ALA A 141 6.41 2.01 -29.69
CA ALA A 141 6.88 0.74 -30.20
C ALA A 141 8.36 0.52 -29.89
N PHE A 142 8.75 -0.71 -29.76
CA PHE A 142 10.15 -1.15 -29.76
C PHE A 142 10.26 -2.27 -30.81
N PRO A 143 10.75 -1.97 -32.01
CA PRO A 143 10.75 -2.94 -33.10
C PRO A 143 11.36 -4.31 -32.70
N PRO A 144 10.69 -5.44 -33.00
CA PRO A 144 9.47 -5.55 -33.81
C PRO A 144 8.14 -5.43 -33.04
N LEU A 145 8.18 -5.07 -31.73
CA LEU A 145 7.01 -5.07 -30.84
C LEU A 145 6.34 -3.69 -30.80
N GLN A 146 5.06 -3.64 -31.19
CA GLN A 146 4.17 -2.51 -30.89
C GLN A 146 3.63 -2.69 -29.47
N LEU A 147 3.84 -1.72 -28.57
CA LEU A 147 3.31 -1.80 -27.21
C LEU A 147 1.86 -1.28 -27.13
N PHE A 148 1.66 -0.08 -27.64
CA PHE A 148 0.35 0.56 -27.69
C PHE A 148 0.30 1.65 -28.78
N GLN A 149 -0.90 1.98 -29.25
CA GLN A 149 -1.14 3.00 -30.27
C GLN A 149 -2.46 3.72 -30.00
N GLY A 150 -2.41 5.06 -29.96
CA GLY A 150 -3.61 5.88 -29.84
C GLY A 150 -4.30 5.80 -28.48
N ILE A 151 -3.53 5.73 -27.39
CA ILE A 151 -4.07 5.68 -26.03
C ILE A 151 -4.48 7.07 -25.56
N ASP A 152 -5.71 7.17 -25.05
CA ASP A 152 -6.28 8.39 -24.46
C ASP A 152 -6.76 8.10 -23.04
N PHE A 153 -6.35 8.93 -22.08
CA PHE A 153 -6.90 8.96 -20.74
C PHE A 153 -6.54 10.24 -20.01
N GLU A 154 -7.28 10.52 -18.95
CA GLU A 154 -7.05 11.66 -18.06
C GLU A 154 -7.06 11.23 -16.60
N VAL A 155 -6.39 12.00 -15.74
CA VAL A 155 -6.41 11.82 -14.28
C VAL A 155 -6.78 13.15 -13.63
N LYS A 156 -7.77 13.11 -12.74
CA LYS A 156 -8.25 14.26 -11.99
C LYS A 156 -7.64 14.29 -10.58
N ARG A 157 -7.63 15.46 -9.97
CA ARG A 157 -7.15 15.68 -8.63
C ARG A 157 -7.86 14.77 -7.61
N GLY A 158 -7.08 14.14 -6.74
CA GLY A 158 -7.56 13.28 -5.68
C GLY A 158 -7.95 11.87 -6.12
N GLU A 159 -7.85 11.55 -7.41
CA GLU A 159 -8.04 10.17 -7.88
C GLU A 159 -6.84 9.29 -7.48
N ARG A 160 -7.13 8.04 -7.17
CA ARG A 160 -6.14 6.97 -7.04
C ARG A 160 -6.39 5.97 -8.16
N VAL A 161 -5.60 6.10 -9.21
CA VAL A 161 -5.77 5.37 -10.48
C VAL A 161 -4.78 4.22 -10.53
N ALA A 162 -5.27 3.00 -10.66
CA ALA A 162 -4.45 1.82 -10.93
C ALA A 162 -4.39 1.56 -12.44
N LEU A 163 -3.19 1.50 -12.99
CA LEU A 163 -2.95 1.07 -14.37
C LEU A 163 -2.61 -0.41 -14.38
N ILE A 164 -3.50 -1.24 -14.91
CA ILE A 164 -3.36 -2.69 -14.97
C ILE A 164 -3.28 -3.19 -16.41
N GLY A 165 -2.90 -4.44 -16.60
CA GLY A 165 -2.77 -5.10 -17.89
C GLY A 165 -1.77 -6.24 -17.85
N ASN A 166 -1.70 -7.02 -18.89
CA ASN A 166 -0.76 -8.15 -19.01
C ASN A 166 0.71 -7.67 -18.92
N ASN A 167 1.62 -8.59 -18.60
CA ASN A 167 3.05 -8.27 -18.62
C ASN A 167 3.49 -7.96 -20.05
N GLY A 168 4.35 -6.94 -20.18
CA GLY A 168 4.85 -6.52 -21.50
C GLY A 168 3.92 -5.62 -22.31
N THR A 169 2.74 -5.23 -21.78
CA THR A 169 1.84 -4.30 -22.49
C THR A 169 2.30 -2.84 -22.49
N GLY A 170 3.35 -2.50 -21.73
CA GLY A 170 3.89 -1.13 -21.73
C GLY A 170 3.45 -0.26 -20.55
N LYS A 171 2.94 -0.84 -19.44
CA LYS A 171 2.53 -0.06 -18.26
C LYS A 171 3.67 0.82 -17.72
N THR A 172 4.82 0.23 -17.38
CA THR A 172 6.03 0.96 -16.97
C THR A 172 6.50 1.97 -18.03
N THR A 173 6.34 1.63 -19.32
CA THR A 173 6.67 2.53 -20.42
C THR A 173 5.80 3.79 -20.40
N ILE A 174 4.50 3.65 -20.14
CA ILE A 174 3.59 4.80 -19.98
C ILE A 174 4.05 5.66 -18.80
N LEU A 175 4.36 5.06 -17.64
CA LEU A 175 4.85 5.81 -16.48
C LEU A 175 6.17 6.56 -16.78
N LYS A 176 7.10 5.91 -17.49
CA LYS A 176 8.37 6.55 -17.92
C LYS A 176 8.14 7.71 -18.89
N ILE A 177 7.16 7.60 -19.80
CA ILE A 177 6.81 8.70 -20.71
C ILE A 177 6.19 9.87 -19.94
N ILE A 178 5.28 9.62 -18.99
CA ILE A 178 4.67 10.67 -18.17
C ILE A 178 5.74 11.42 -17.35
N ASN A 179 6.78 10.70 -16.88
CA ASN A 179 7.91 11.29 -16.15
C ASN A 179 9.01 11.87 -17.06
N GLU A 180 8.78 11.98 -18.38
CA GLU A 180 9.74 12.51 -19.36
C GLU A 180 11.07 11.72 -19.44
N LEU A 181 11.11 10.50 -18.89
CA LEU A 181 12.26 9.60 -18.94
C LEU A 181 12.37 8.88 -20.29
N LEU A 182 11.28 8.87 -21.06
CA LEU A 182 11.21 8.24 -22.37
C LEU A 182 10.30 9.06 -23.29
N SER A 183 10.75 9.32 -24.51
CA SER A 183 9.94 10.02 -25.52
C SER A 183 8.90 9.08 -26.15
N PRO A 184 7.66 9.52 -26.33
CA PRO A 184 6.67 8.79 -27.12
C PRO A 184 7.00 8.83 -28.61
N ASP A 185 6.47 7.89 -29.40
CA ASP A 185 6.60 7.89 -30.86
C ASP A 185 5.51 8.77 -31.51
N ALA A 186 4.35 8.87 -30.86
CA ALA A 186 3.27 9.81 -31.22
C ALA A 186 2.42 10.13 -29.98
N GLY A 187 1.58 11.15 -30.12
CA GLY A 187 0.71 11.63 -29.03
C GLY A 187 1.37 12.64 -28.10
N THR A 188 0.62 13.10 -27.14
CA THR A 188 1.04 14.14 -26.18
C THR A 188 0.65 13.78 -24.76
N VAL A 189 1.51 14.19 -23.83
CA VAL A 189 1.26 14.13 -22.39
C VAL A 189 1.26 15.56 -21.85
N THR A 190 0.19 15.97 -21.22
CA THR A 190 0.03 17.32 -20.69
C THR A 190 -0.24 17.24 -19.19
N LEU A 191 0.59 17.90 -18.40
CA LEU A 191 0.37 18.08 -16.97
C LEU A 191 -0.47 19.34 -16.72
N GLY A 192 -1.34 19.24 -15.72
CA GLY A 192 -2.15 20.37 -15.29
C GLY A 192 -1.35 21.45 -14.57
N SER A 193 -2.04 22.52 -14.17
CA SER A 193 -1.41 23.63 -13.45
C SER A 193 -0.97 23.20 -12.04
N ASN A 194 0.21 23.66 -11.62
CA ASN A 194 0.81 23.38 -10.31
C ASN A 194 0.93 21.88 -9.99
N VAL A 195 1.13 21.03 -10.99
CA VAL A 195 1.37 19.60 -10.79
C VAL A 195 2.86 19.38 -10.53
N HIS A 196 3.16 18.77 -9.38
CA HIS A 196 4.49 18.36 -8.97
C HIS A 196 4.52 16.85 -8.85
N ILE A 197 5.27 16.20 -9.74
CA ILE A 197 5.36 14.74 -9.78
C ILE A 197 6.36 14.24 -8.76
N GLY A 198 5.98 13.19 -8.02
CA GLY A 198 6.88 12.33 -7.28
C GLY A 198 6.86 10.93 -7.88
N TYR A 199 8.00 10.48 -8.40
CA TYR A 199 8.11 9.18 -9.07
C TYR A 199 8.83 8.16 -8.19
N TYR A 200 8.20 7.01 -8.00
CA TYR A 200 8.78 5.84 -7.35
C TYR A 200 9.04 4.76 -8.41
N ASP A 201 10.29 4.49 -8.68
CA ASP A 201 10.76 3.39 -9.53
C ASP A 201 11.53 2.39 -8.66
N GLN A 202 11.14 1.14 -8.70
CA GLN A 202 11.77 0.08 -7.92
C GLN A 202 13.25 -0.13 -8.26
N GLU A 203 13.65 0.06 -9.52
CA GLU A 203 15.02 -0.18 -9.99
C GLU A 203 15.96 0.99 -9.74
N HIS A 204 15.44 2.20 -9.61
CA HIS A 204 16.22 3.46 -9.59
C HIS A 204 16.07 4.23 -8.28
N GLN A 205 15.83 3.55 -7.16
CA GLN A 205 15.83 4.20 -5.84
C GLN A 205 17.24 4.71 -5.52
N GLN A 206 17.44 5.99 -5.70
CA GLN A 206 18.70 6.66 -5.35
C GLN A 206 18.74 6.93 -3.84
N LEU A 207 19.03 5.90 -3.07
CA LEU A 207 19.35 6.04 -1.66
C LEU A 207 20.89 6.04 -1.50
N HIS A 208 21.39 6.93 -0.65
CA HIS A 208 22.80 6.99 -0.32
C HIS A 208 23.12 5.92 0.72
N MET A 209 23.77 4.83 0.29
CA MET A 209 23.96 3.63 1.11
C MET A 209 24.75 3.90 2.40
N GLU A 210 25.65 4.87 2.38
CA GLU A 210 26.51 5.25 3.50
C GLU A 210 25.81 6.10 4.56
N LYS A 211 24.67 6.72 4.24
CA LYS A 211 23.91 7.56 5.18
C LYS A 211 23.07 6.72 6.14
N THR A 212 22.73 7.32 7.28
CA THR A 212 21.67 6.78 8.14
C THR A 212 20.30 7.05 7.52
N ILE A 213 19.27 6.30 7.94
CA ILE A 213 17.89 6.54 7.50
C ILE A 213 17.46 7.97 7.78
N PHE A 214 17.83 8.49 8.97
CA PHE A 214 17.50 9.84 9.37
C PHE A 214 18.19 10.89 8.51
N ASP A 215 19.51 10.74 8.29
CA ASP A 215 20.30 11.69 7.51
C ASP A 215 19.88 11.70 6.04
N GLU A 216 19.52 10.53 5.48
CA GLU A 216 19.02 10.41 4.10
C GLU A 216 17.79 11.29 3.85
N ILE A 217 16.91 11.39 4.83
CA ILE A 217 15.69 12.21 4.71
C ILE A 217 15.97 13.66 5.12
N ALA A 218 16.69 13.88 6.22
CA ALA A 218 16.93 15.21 6.74
C ALA A 218 17.76 16.08 5.79
N ASP A 219 18.73 15.50 5.08
CA ASP A 219 19.57 16.23 4.11
C ASP A 219 18.78 16.65 2.87
N ASP A 220 17.85 15.82 2.41
CA ASP A 220 17.01 16.13 1.24
C ASP A 220 15.90 17.13 1.58
N TYR A 221 15.47 17.17 2.84
CA TYR A 221 14.40 18.05 3.31
C TYR A 221 14.82 18.91 4.51
N PRO A 222 15.82 19.82 4.34
CA PRO A 222 16.38 20.59 5.45
C PRO A 222 15.39 21.56 6.12
N ASN A 223 14.28 21.87 5.46
CA ASN A 223 13.21 22.71 5.99
C ASN A 223 12.25 21.96 6.92
N LEU A 224 12.32 20.63 6.97
CA LEU A 224 11.48 19.85 7.88
C LEU A 224 12.12 19.78 9.27
N ASN A 225 11.29 19.92 10.30
CA ASN A 225 11.78 19.72 11.65
C ASN A 225 12.00 18.21 11.92
N ASN A 226 12.96 17.93 12.80
CA ASN A 226 13.33 16.55 13.16
C ASN A 226 12.15 15.72 13.67
N THR A 227 11.16 16.36 14.32
CA THR A 227 9.95 15.69 14.81
C THR A 227 9.10 15.20 13.66
N LYS A 228 8.91 15.99 12.59
CA LYS A 228 8.14 15.57 11.41
C LYS A 228 8.83 14.41 10.69
N VAL A 229 10.16 14.49 10.52
CA VAL A 229 10.95 13.39 9.93
C VAL A 229 10.78 12.10 10.73
N ARG A 230 10.98 12.16 12.06
CA ARG A 230 10.82 11.00 12.94
C ARG A 230 9.40 10.44 12.94
N ASN A 231 8.37 11.30 12.91
CA ASN A 231 6.98 10.87 12.87
C ASN A 231 6.67 10.10 11.57
N VAL A 232 7.16 10.59 10.42
CA VAL A 232 6.99 9.87 9.15
C VAL A 232 7.75 8.55 9.18
N LEU A 233 9.02 8.55 9.61
CA LEU A 233 9.80 7.33 9.73
C LEU A 233 9.13 6.31 10.66
N ALA A 234 8.57 6.76 11.78
CA ALA A 234 7.83 5.90 12.70
C ALA A 234 6.56 5.29 12.06
N ALA A 235 5.86 6.03 11.17
CA ALA A 235 4.74 5.48 10.41
C ALA A 235 5.17 4.38 9.43
N PHE A 236 6.42 4.44 8.96
CA PHE A 236 7.03 3.39 8.14
C PHE A 236 7.80 2.35 8.98
N LEU A 237 7.51 2.25 10.28
CA LEU A 237 8.08 1.32 11.26
C LEU A 237 9.58 1.47 11.50
N PHE A 238 10.12 2.67 11.37
CA PHE A 238 11.46 2.99 11.84
C PHE A 238 11.36 3.79 13.14
N THR A 239 11.52 3.11 14.27
CA THR A 239 11.36 3.71 15.61
C THR A 239 12.67 3.76 16.36
N ASP A 240 12.74 4.64 17.36
CA ASP A 240 13.85 4.76 18.30
C ASP A 240 15.24 4.75 17.61
N ASP A 241 16.05 3.72 17.85
CA ASP A 241 17.41 3.59 17.31
C ASP A 241 17.43 3.12 15.85
N ASP A 242 16.35 2.60 15.31
CA ASP A 242 16.30 2.14 13.92
C ASP A 242 16.62 3.27 12.93
N VAL A 243 16.23 4.50 13.23
CA VAL A 243 16.48 5.67 12.36
C VAL A 243 17.97 5.97 12.16
N TYR A 244 18.84 5.45 13.01
CA TYR A 244 20.30 5.61 12.90
C TYR A 244 21.01 4.45 12.21
N LYS A 245 20.26 3.41 11.78
CA LYS A 245 20.82 2.34 10.95
C LYS A 245 21.26 2.91 9.61
N ARG A 246 22.36 2.40 9.06
CA ARG A 246 22.78 2.75 7.70
C ARG A 246 21.89 2.09 6.67
N ILE A 247 21.71 2.74 5.53
CA ILE A 247 20.89 2.21 4.44
C ILE A 247 21.49 0.94 3.85
N GLU A 248 22.81 0.79 3.84
CA GLU A 248 23.48 -0.42 3.39
C GLU A 248 23.13 -1.65 4.23
N ASP A 249 22.84 -1.47 5.52
CA ASP A 249 22.52 -2.56 6.46
C ASP A 249 21.05 -3.02 6.35
N LEU A 250 20.22 -2.31 5.60
CA LEU A 250 18.79 -2.59 5.47
C LEU A 250 18.52 -3.70 4.46
N SER A 251 17.49 -4.49 4.73
CA SER A 251 16.89 -5.40 3.75
C SER A 251 16.27 -4.63 2.56
N GLY A 252 16.02 -5.32 1.45
CA GLY A 252 15.37 -4.70 0.29
C GLY A 252 14.00 -4.08 0.61
N GLY A 253 13.20 -4.73 1.45
CA GLY A 253 11.90 -4.23 1.89
C GLY A 253 12.03 -2.99 2.80
N GLU A 254 13.02 -2.94 3.68
CA GLU A 254 13.29 -1.76 4.52
C GLU A 254 13.75 -0.58 3.67
N ARG A 255 14.64 -0.79 2.69
CA ARG A 255 15.03 0.25 1.74
C ARG A 255 13.83 0.79 0.96
N GLY A 256 12.94 -0.09 0.49
CA GLY A 256 11.69 0.33 -0.15
C GLY A 256 10.83 1.22 0.75
N ARG A 257 10.72 0.91 2.04
CA ARG A 257 9.99 1.74 3.01
C ARG A 257 10.65 3.12 3.22
N VAL A 258 11.98 3.18 3.29
CA VAL A 258 12.71 4.46 3.38
C VAL A 258 12.45 5.33 2.15
N ALA A 259 12.54 4.75 0.95
CA ALA A 259 12.28 5.47 -0.29
C ALA A 259 10.83 5.97 -0.38
N LEU A 260 9.85 5.17 0.06
CA LEU A 260 8.46 5.60 0.14
C LEU A 260 8.25 6.70 1.18
N ALA A 261 8.87 6.60 2.37
CA ALA A 261 8.83 7.65 3.37
C ALA A 261 9.43 8.97 2.84
N LYS A 262 10.54 8.89 2.13
CA LYS A 262 11.19 10.02 1.46
C LYS A 262 10.26 10.65 0.42
N LEU A 263 9.63 9.85 -0.43
CA LEU A 263 8.68 10.33 -1.43
C LEU A 263 7.47 11.03 -0.79
N MET A 264 6.94 10.48 0.30
CA MET A 264 5.80 11.06 1.02
C MET A 264 6.11 12.39 1.72
N LEU A 265 7.38 12.68 1.96
CA LEU A 265 7.85 13.96 2.52
C LEU A 265 8.13 15.01 1.45
N SER A 266 8.14 14.62 0.17
CA SER A 266 8.35 15.53 -0.94
C SER A 266 7.18 16.51 -1.13
N ASP A 267 7.41 17.58 -1.88
CA ASP A 267 6.37 18.54 -2.26
C ASP A 267 5.45 18.03 -3.39
N ALA A 268 5.56 16.75 -3.73
CA ALA A 268 4.75 16.15 -4.77
C ALA A 268 3.26 16.17 -4.41
N ASN A 269 2.43 16.53 -5.37
CA ASN A 269 0.98 16.43 -5.28
C ASN A 269 0.38 15.42 -6.28
N PHE A 270 1.24 14.85 -7.12
CA PHE A 270 0.94 13.75 -8.02
C PHE A 270 1.99 12.65 -7.88
N LEU A 271 1.62 11.54 -7.24
CA LEU A 271 2.51 10.39 -7.05
C LEU A 271 2.34 9.40 -8.20
N ILE A 272 3.45 8.98 -8.77
CA ILE A 272 3.51 7.92 -9.78
C ILE A 272 4.34 6.78 -9.19
N LEU A 273 3.71 5.58 -9.03
CA LEU A 273 4.32 4.45 -8.35
C LEU A 273 4.39 3.25 -9.30
N ASP A 274 5.59 2.78 -9.60
CA ASP A 274 5.80 1.57 -10.41
C ASP A 274 6.13 0.39 -9.51
N GLU A 275 5.18 -0.56 -9.41
CA GLU A 275 5.25 -1.78 -8.59
C GLU A 275 5.70 -1.54 -7.13
N PRO A 276 5.06 -0.61 -6.39
CA PRO A 276 5.53 -0.21 -5.07
C PRO A 276 5.38 -1.31 -4.00
N THR A 277 4.63 -2.36 -4.30
CA THR A 277 4.40 -3.51 -3.40
C THR A 277 5.41 -4.64 -3.58
N ASN A 278 6.27 -4.58 -4.60
CA ASN A 278 7.26 -5.61 -4.83
C ASN A 278 8.28 -5.67 -3.70
N HIS A 279 8.65 -6.89 -3.30
CA HIS A 279 9.59 -7.19 -2.21
C HIS A 279 9.16 -6.67 -0.82
N LEU A 280 7.98 -6.08 -0.69
CA LEU A 280 7.43 -5.70 0.61
C LEU A 280 6.75 -6.91 1.27
N ASP A 281 7.01 -7.08 2.57
CA ASP A 281 6.25 -7.99 3.41
C ASP A 281 4.80 -7.48 3.63
N ILE A 282 3.96 -8.31 4.20
CA ILE A 282 2.54 -7.97 4.41
C ILE A 282 2.38 -6.69 5.23
N THR A 283 3.17 -6.54 6.30
CA THR A 283 3.11 -5.36 7.18
C THR A 283 3.50 -4.08 6.44
N SER A 284 4.58 -4.12 5.65
CA SER A 284 5.01 -2.99 4.82
C SER A 284 3.97 -2.59 3.76
N LYS A 285 3.28 -3.58 3.17
CA LYS A 285 2.17 -3.33 2.24
C LYS A 285 0.99 -2.63 2.92
N GLU A 286 0.62 -3.06 4.13
CA GLU A 286 -0.45 -2.45 4.92
C GLU A 286 -0.14 -0.98 5.27
N ILE A 287 1.11 -0.68 5.62
CA ILE A 287 1.58 0.68 5.87
C ILE A 287 1.45 1.55 4.62
N LEU A 288 1.92 1.05 3.48
CA LEU A 288 1.81 1.76 2.21
C LEU A 288 0.35 2.03 1.84
N GLU A 289 -0.54 1.06 2.04
CA GLU A 289 -1.98 1.22 1.81
C GLU A 289 -2.57 2.33 2.67
N GLU A 290 -2.26 2.34 3.96
CA GLU A 290 -2.77 3.36 4.88
C GLU A 290 -2.18 4.75 4.56
N ALA A 291 -0.90 4.83 4.21
CA ALA A 291 -0.26 6.06 3.78
C ALA A 291 -0.94 6.63 2.52
N LEU A 292 -1.21 5.79 1.51
CA LEU A 292 -1.88 6.23 0.28
C LEU A 292 -3.38 6.54 0.48
N LYS A 293 -4.06 5.89 1.43
CA LYS A 293 -5.43 6.24 1.80
C LYS A 293 -5.53 7.60 2.48
N SER A 294 -4.54 7.92 3.30
CA SER A 294 -4.47 9.22 4.00
C SER A 294 -3.91 10.35 3.14
N TYR A 295 -3.23 10.02 2.03
CA TYR A 295 -2.68 11.01 1.11
C TYR A 295 -3.79 11.74 0.35
N THR A 296 -3.81 13.07 0.44
CA THR A 296 -4.85 13.92 -0.17
C THR A 296 -4.54 14.35 -1.60
N GLY A 297 -3.34 14.05 -2.11
CA GLY A 297 -2.96 14.27 -3.51
C GLY A 297 -3.51 13.23 -4.47
N THR A 298 -3.00 13.24 -5.68
CA THR A 298 -3.38 12.32 -6.77
C THR A 298 -2.36 11.20 -6.88
N VAL A 299 -2.79 9.99 -7.19
CA VAL A 299 -1.91 8.83 -7.32
C VAL A 299 -2.22 8.07 -8.61
N LEU A 300 -1.18 7.79 -9.39
CA LEU A 300 -1.22 6.84 -10.50
C LEU A 300 -0.23 5.72 -10.19
N PHE A 301 -0.66 4.47 -10.22
CA PHE A 301 0.22 3.37 -9.87
C PHE A 301 0.02 2.13 -10.74
N VAL A 302 1.10 1.39 -10.91
CA VAL A 302 1.10 0.03 -11.49
C VAL A 302 1.34 -0.94 -10.34
N SER A 303 0.53 -1.97 -10.21
CA SER A 303 0.78 -3.07 -9.28
C SER A 303 0.17 -4.38 -9.76
N HIS A 304 0.80 -5.49 -9.39
CA HIS A 304 0.26 -6.84 -9.56
C HIS A 304 -0.42 -7.35 -8.28
N ASP A 305 -0.33 -6.64 -7.18
CA ASP A 305 -0.99 -6.98 -5.92
C ASP A 305 -2.48 -6.60 -5.97
N ARG A 306 -3.32 -7.60 -6.23
CA ARG A 306 -4.77 -7.43 -6.37
C ARG A 306 -5.42 -6.87 -5.10
N TYR A 307 -4.92 -7.25 -3.92
CA TYR A 307 -5.43 -6.75 -2.65
C TYR A 307 -5.09 -5.27 -2.47
N PHE A 308 -3.84 -4.91 -2.78
CA PHE A 308 -3.40 -3.52 -2.75
C PHE A 308 -4.23 -2.63 -3.70
N ILE A 309 -4.45 -3.08 -4.94
CA ILE A 309 -5.31 -2.38 -5.91
C ILE A 309 -6.72 -2.22 -5.33
N ASN A 310 -7.29 -3.30 -4.80
CA ASN A 310 -8.65 -3.28 -4.24
C ASN A 310 -8.83 -2.32 -3.07
N GLN A 311 -7.79 -2.21 -2.20
CA GLN A 311 -7.82 -1.33 -1.04
C GLN A 311 -7.52 0.14 -1.34
N THR A 312 -6.79 0.42 -2.44
CA THR A 312 -6.24 1.76 -2.71
C THR A 312 -6.92 2.45 -3.88
N ALA A 313 -7.21 1.72 -4.98
CA ALA A 313 -7.73 2.31 -6.20
C ALA A 313 -9.17 2.82 -6.04
N THR A 314 -9.42 4.01 -6.56
CA THR A 314 -10.77 4.56 -6.78
C THR A 314 -11.21 4.38 -8.23
N ARG A 315 -10.25 4.10 -9.12
CA ARG A 315 -10.45 3.94 -10.56
C ARG A 315 -9.38 3.02 -11.13
N ILE A 316 -9.73 2.20 -12.11
CA ILE A 316 -8.83 1.29 -12.79
C ILE A 316 -8.81 1.61 -14.28
N LEU A 317 -7.62 1.70 -14.84
CA LEU A 317 -7.34 1.78 -16.27
C LEU A 317 -6.70 0.45 -16.70
N GLU A 318 -7.38 -0.32 -17.53
CA GLU A 318 -6.86 -1.57 -18.06
C GLU A 318 -6.26 -1.35 -19.46
N LEU A 319 -4.96 -1.56 -19.57
CA LEU A 319 -4.26 -1.55 -20.85
C LEU A 319 -4.40 -2.93 -21.52
N THR A 320 -5.22 -2.98 -22.56
CA THR A 320 -5.51 -4.21 -23.29
C THR A 320 -5.29 -4.01 -24.79
N GLY A 321 -4.29 -4.69 -25.35
CA GLY A 321 -3.89 -4.48 -26.74
C GLY A 321 -3.50 -3.03 -26.97
N GLU A 322 -4.22 -2.36 -27.88
CA GLU A 322 -3.93 -0.99 -28.30
C GLU A 322 -4.82 0.06 -27.60
N THR A 323 -5.65 -0.33 -26.61
CA THR A 323 -6.63 0.57 -26.01
C THR A 323 -6.57 0.54 -24.46
N VAL A 324 -7.13 1.57 -23.85
CA VAL A 324 -7.33 1.65 -22.41
C VAL A 324 -8.81 1.58 -22.08
N VAL A 325 -9.20 0.60 -21.27
CA VAL A 325 -10.58 0.47 -20.77
C VAL A 325 -10.66 1.04 -19.37
N ASN A 326 -11.66 1.88 -19.11
CA ASN A 326 -11.82 2.61 -17.86
C ASN A 326 -12.91 2.00 -16.98
N TYR A 327 -12.58 1.71 -15.71
CA TYR A 327 -13.49 1.19 -14.69
C TYR A 327 -13.50 2.14 -13.48
N ILE A 328 -14.66 2.72 -13.17
CA ILE A 328 -14.83 3.65 -12.04
C ILE A 328 -15.15 2.83 -10.80
N GLY A 329 -14.13 2.38 -10.09
CA GLY A 329 -14.24 1.53 -8.89
C GLY A 329 -12.94 0.84 -8.54
N ASN A 330 -13.03 -0.06 -7.58
CA ASN A 330 -11.92 -0.89 -7.10
C ASN A 330 -11.76 -2.18 -7.92
N TYR A 331 -10.87 -3.08 -7.47
CA TYR A 331 -10.57 -4.32 -8.18
C TYR A 331 -11.75 -5.29 -8.23
N ASP A 332 -12.60 -5.34 -7.19
CA ASP A 332 -13.81 -6.19 -7.19
C ASP A 332 -14.82 -5.68 -8.23
N TYR A 333 -15.03 -4.37 -8.33
CA TYR A 333 -15.85 -3.78 -9.38
C TYR A 333 -15.30 -4.07 -10.79
N TYR A 334 -13.98 -3.97 -10.97
CA TYR A 334 -13.32 -4.34 -12.21
C TYR A 334 -13.64 -5.79 -12.59
N LEU A 335 -13.51 -6.74 -11.66
CA LEU A 335 -13.80 -8.15 -11.92
C LEU A 335 -15.27 -8.40 -12.29
N GLU A 336 -16.19 -7.67 -11.68
CA GLU A 336 -17.63 -7.79 -11.97
C GLU A 336 -17.97 -7.28 -13.38
N LYS A 337 -17.34 -6.17 -13.80
CA LYS A 337 -17.68 -5.47 -15.04
C LYS A 337 -16.78 -5.82 -16.21
N HIS A 338 -15.67 -6.52 -15.99
CA HIS A 338 -14.64 -6.79 -16.99
C HIS A 338 -15.21 -7.35 -18.30
N ASP A 339 -15.96 -8.45 -18.23
CA ASP A 339 -16.46 -9.12 -19.45
C ASP A 339 -17.47 -8.25 -20.21
N GLN A 340 -18.31 -7.49 -19.48
CA GLN A 340 -19.25 -6.55 -20.05
C GLN A 340 -18.54 -5.41 -20.77
N MET A 341 -17.57 -4.78 -20.12
CA MET A 341 -16.81 -3.65 -20.67
C MET A 341 -15.94 -4.08 -21.85
N MET A 342 -15.24 -5.22 -21.73
CA MET A 342 -14.42 -5.75 -22.83
C MET A 342 -15.22 -6.00 -24.11
N SER A 343 -16.47 -6.45 -23.99
CA SER A 343 -17.33 -6.65 -25.16
C SER A 343 -17.67 -5.36 -25.92
N LEU A 344 -17.58 -4.20 -25.25
CA LEU A 344 -17.83 -2.87 -25.85
C LEU A 344 -16.59 -2.29 -26.53
N TYR A 345 -15.40 -2.56 -26.00
CA TYR A 345 -14.15 -1.93 -26.44
C TYR A 345 -13.31 -2.80 -27.39
N VAL A 346 -13.42 -4.13 -27.28
CA VAL A 346 -12.74 -5.04 -28.21
C VAL A 346 -13.66 -5.34 -29.37
N LYS A 347 -13.39 -4.78 -30.54
CA LYS A 347 -14.05 -5.21 -31.80
C LYS A 347 -13.85 -6.69 -31.97
N LYS A 348 -14.96 -7.46 -32.11
CA LYS A 348 -14.88 -8.86 -32.57
C LYS A 348 -14.04 -8.91 -33.84
N PRO A 349 -13.09 -9.85 -33.97
CA PRO A 349 -12.41 -10.08 -35.24
C PRO A 349 -13.52 -10.28 -36.28
N GLU A 350 -13.47 -9.53 -37.37
CA GLU A 350 -14.36 -9.74 -38.50
C GLU A 350 -14.20 -11.21 -38.94
N GLU A 351 -15.25 -12.00 -38.83
CA GLU A 351 -15.33 -13.30 -39.50
C GLU A 351 -15.10 -13.02 -40.96
N LYS A 352 -13.95 -13.48 -41.50
CA LYS A 352 -13.71 -13.52 -42.94
C LYS A 352 -14.82 -14.37 -43.53
N THR A 353 -15.84 -13.73 -44.09
CA THR A 353 -16.82 -14.36 -44.95
C THR A 353 -16.07 -14.98 -46.07
N ALA A 354 -16.07 -16.32 -46.13
CA ALA A 354 -15.63 -17.09 -47.27
C ALA A 354 -16.52 -16.68 -48.44
N SER A 355 -15.96 -15.85 -49.32
CA SER A 355 -16.61 -15.47 -50.57
C SER A 355 -16.32 -16.56 -51.62
N ASP A 356 -17.41 -17.19 -52.06
CA ASP A 356 -17.69 -17.70 -53.39
C ASP A 356 -16.56 -18.43 -54.17
N GLU A 357 -16.54 -19.72 -54.02
CA GLU A 357 -16.10 -20.57 -55.11
C GLU A 357 -17.18 -20.62 -56.18
N THR A 358 -16.96 -19.92 -57.28
CA THR A 358 -17.71 -20.06 -58.53
C THR A 358 -17.36 -21.38 -59.17
N PRO A 359 -18.31 -22.25 -59.55
CA PRO A 359 -18.01 -23.46 -60.25
C PRO A 359 -17.65 -23.17 -61.72
N VAL A 360 -16.46 -23.56 -62.10
CA VAL A 360 -16.04 -23.61 -63.52
C VAL A 360 -16.89 -24.66 -64.22
N ARG A 361 -17.67 -24.23 -65.21
CA ARG A 361 -18.35 -25.13 -66.15
C ARG A 361 -17.34 -25.61 -67.20
N GLU A 362 -17.13 -26.94 -67.30
CA GLU A 362 -16.52 -27.60 -68.41
C GLU A 362 -17.48 -27.52 -69.61
N THR A 363 -16.94 -27.16 -70.77
CA THR A 363 -17.33 -27.60 -72.14
C THR A 363 -16.10 -27.88 -72.94
#